data_9c731ea2dd6921e450c34b1e4d981213
#
_entry.id   9c731ea2dd6921e450c34b1e4d981213
#
_cell.length_a   1.000
_cell.length_b   1.000
_cell.length_c   1.000
_cell.angle_alpha   90.00
_cell.angle_beta   90.00
_cell.angle_gamma   90.00
#
_symmetry.space_group_name_H-M   'P 1'
#
loop_
_entity.id
_entity.type
_entity.pdbx_description
1 polymer ?
#
loop_
_entity_poly.entity_id
_entity_poly.type
_entity_poly.pdbx_seq_one_letter_code
_entity_poly.pdbx_strand_id
1 'polypeptide(L)'
;MTPNAATGLESLGLKEFLETNANEPLDQIQHHGVTGETLLTIDRRNCRDTYGTAYYQLHRADLMAALIDQFGIGNCSLGKDLKNCTQDGDTVNLEFADGSSAQADVLIAADGLRSVVRDILFDTPAPVFSGHMAWRGLVPAEKLGPEYTQRENNNSLMPGSNCVTYPVRGEELVNVVALTQADDWVEEGWAVKAQKAELLSHFEGWNDHVRGALEAIPDDAVYRWGLFLREPLERWAVGRIALLGDAAHPMLPYMGQGASCAIEDGTVLGRCFAKADTPEQALEIYQKARIERASFLQRESNAGGDRLLAMNPYDLRDKPIKNEDTLDIFAYDPVTVQL
;
A
#
# COMPACT_ATOMS: atom_id res chain seq x y z
N MET A 1 -2.50 5.97 5.53
CA MET A 1 -3.47 6.40 4.51
C MET A 1 -3.25 7.87 4.26
N THR A 2 -2.87 8.20 3.07
CA THR A 2 -2.48 9.57 2.67
C THR A 2 -3.69 10.39 2.24
N PRO A 3 -3.62 11.75 2.25
CA PRO A 3 -4.76 12.62 1.96
C PRO A 3 -5.47 12.31 0.64
N ASN A 4 -4.73 12.06 -0.44
CA ASN A 4 -5.29 11.68 -1.74
C ASN A 4 -6.23 10.47 -1.69
N ALA A 5 -5.92 9.47 -0.85
CA ALA A 5 -6.77 8.31 -0.66
C ALA A 5 -7.88 8.55 0.38
N ALA A 6 -7.59 9.31 1.43
CA ALA A 6 -8.57 9.64 2.44
C ALA A 6 -9.78 10.37 1.84
N THR A 7 -9.55 11.33 0.92
CA THR A 7 -10.62 12.00 0.16
C THR A 7 -11.52 11.00 -0.57
N GLY A 8 -10.94 9.98 -1.21
CA GLY A 8 -11.70 8.90 -1.85
C GLY A 8 -12.57 8.11 -0.86
N LEU A 9 -12.00 7.69 0.29
CA LEU A 9 -12.73 6.96 1.32
C LEU A 9 -13.85 7.81 1.97
N GLU A 10 -13.58 9.09 2.21
CA GLU A 10 -14.60 10.02 2.74
C GLU A 10 -15.76 10.18 1.76
N SER A 11 -15.50 10.22 0.46
CA SER A 11 -16.54 10.28 -0.58
C SER A 11 -17.41 9.01 -0.64
N LEU A 12 -16.87 7.88 -0.18
CA LEU A 12 -17.61 6.63 -0.01
C LEU A 12 -18.36 6.54 1.32
N GLY A 13 -18.37 7.59 2.14
CA GLY A 13 -19.08 7.63 3.43
C GLY A 13 -18.29 7.11 4.62
N LEU A 14 -16.99 6.88 4.50
CA LEU A 14 -16.14 6.36 5.57
C LEU A 14 -15.48 7.45 6.44
N LYS A 15 -15.91 8.72 6.32
CA LYS A 15 -15.32 9.83 7.09
C LYS A 15 -15.37 9.60 8.59
N GLU A 16 -16.56 9.29 9.14
CA GLU A 16 -16.74 9.03 10.58
C GLU A 16 -15.91 7.83 11.06
N PHE A 17 -15.82 6.79 10.24
CA PHE A 17 -14.95 5.64 10.52
C PHE A 17 -13.48 6.04 10.64
N LEU A 18 -12.97 6.84 9.69
CA LEU A 18 -11.58 7.31 9.71
C LEU A 18 -11.31 8.19 10.94
N GLU A 19 -12.17 9.15 11.22
CA GLU A 19 -12.03 10.07 12.36
C GLU A 19 -12.11 9.35 13.73
N THR A 20 -12.83 8.21 13.80
CA THR A 20 -13.00 7.46 15.05
C THR A 20 -11.92 6.39 15.26
N ASN A 21 -11.46 5.72 14.19
CA ASN A 21 -10.65 4.51 14.29
C ASN A 21 -9.21 4.67 13.81
N ALA A 22 -8.87 5.79 13.16
CA ALA A 22 -7.53 6.05 12.69
C ALA A 22 -6.82 7.09 13.57
N ASN A 23 -5.51 6.96 13.69
CA ASN A 23 -4.68 7.99 14.32
C ASN A 23 -4.25 9.02 13.27
N GLU A 24 -4.26 10.29 13.63
CA GLU A 24 -3.66 11.36 12.83
C GLU A 24 -2.25 11.63 13.35
N PRO A 25 -1.19 11.27 12.64
CA PRO A 25 0.16 11.57 13.09
C PRO A 25 0.40 13.08 13.12
N LEU A 26 1.09 13.51 14.15
CA LEU A 26 1.55 14.90 14.28
C LEU A 26 2.76 15.15 13.40
N ASP A 27 3.68 14.20 13.41
CA ASP A 27 4.95 14.29 12.69
C ASP A 27 5.32 12.95 12.04
N GLN A 28 6.05 13.05 10.94
CA GLN A 28 6.79 11.94 10.34
C GLN A 28 8.27 12.22 10.54
N ILE A 29 8.93 11.36 11.31
CA ILE A 29 10.30 11.59 11.76
C ILE A 29 11.24 10.56 11.17
N GLN A 30 12.35 11.03 10.62
CA GLN A 30 13.42 10.18 10.10
C GLN A 30 14.58 10.21 11.09
N HIS A 31 15.04 9.02 11.49
CA HIS A 31 16.13 8.86 12.46
C HIS A 31 17.31 8.10 11.85
N HIS A 32 18.50 8.35 12.38
CA HIS A 32 19.64 7.50 12.14
C HIS A 32 19.49 6.18 12.88
N GLY A 33 19.54 5.04 12.18
CA GLY A 33 19.22 3.73 12.73
C GLY A 33 20.07 3.29 13.93
N VAL A 34 21.36 3.66 13.97
CA VAL A 34 22.25 3.28 15.08
C VAL A 34 22.21 4.30 16.22
N THR A 35 22.34 5.60 15.93
CA THR A 35 22.45 6.62 16.99
C THR A 35 21.11 7.06 17.54
N GLY A 36 20.00 6.83 16.80
CA GLY A 36 18.68 7.37 17.13
C GLY A 36 18.55 8.89 16.90
N GLU A 37 19.59 9.55 16.37
CA GLU A 37 19.54 10.99 16.07
C GLU A 37 18.42 11.32 15.09
N THR A 38 17.61 12.33 15.41
CA THR A 38 16.60 12.85 14.47
C THR A 38 17.29 13.61 13.33
N LEU A 39 17.05 13.14 12.11
CA LEU A 39 17.65 13.71 10.90
C LEU A 39 16.69 14.65 10.16
N LEU A 40 15.40 14.35 10.18
CA LEU A 40 14.37 15.12 9.52
C LEU A 40 13.04 14.94 10.25
N THR A 41 12.30 16.03 10.40
CA THR A 41 10.91 16.02 10.87
C THR A 41 10.02 16.69 9.83
N ILE A 42 8.97 15.99 9.42
CA ILE A 42 7.95 16.47 8.48
C ILE A 42 6.65 16.65 9.26
N ASP A 43 6.17 17.89 9.37
CA ASP A 43 4.92 18.23 10.05
C ASP A 43 3.71 17.71 9.24
N ARG A 44 2.84 16.91 9.86
CA ARG A 44 1.62 16.36 9.27
C ARG A 44 0.33 16.99 9.82
N ARG A 45 0.42 17.90 10.78
CA ARG A 45 -0.72 18.58 11.42
C ARG A 45 -1.56 19.39 10.44
N ASN A 46 -0.91 19.97 9.43
CA ASN A 46 -1.54 20.88 8.48
C ASN A 46 -2.18 20.16 7.27
N CYS A 47 -2.22 18.81 7.24
CA CYS A 47 -2.78 18.07 6.10
C CYS A 47 -4.25 18.46 5.84
N ARG A 48 -5.07 18.64 6.88
CA ARG A 48 -6.49 19.05 6.73
C ARG A 48 -6.63 20.41 6.09
N ASP A 49 -5.82 21.38 6.50
CA ASP A 49 -5.87 22.74 5.95
C ASP A 49 -5.33 22.81 4.51
N THR A 50 -4.33 21.97 4.21
CA THR A 50 -3.66 21.98 2.89
C THR A 50 -4.40 21.14 1.86
N TYR A 51 -4.90 19.96 2.24
CA TYR A 51 -5.45 18.95 1.32
C TYR A 51 -6.95 18.67 1.54
N GLY A 52 -7.60 19.31 2.52
CA GLY A 52 -9.02 19.13 2.85
C GLY A 52 -9.33 17.90 3.71
N THR A 53 -8.36 17.03 3.93
CA THR A 53 -8.47 15.82 4.77
C THR A 53 -7.17 15.51 5.49
N ALA A 54 -7.20 14.63 6.49
CA ALA A 54 -6.00 14.29 7.26
C ALA A 54 -5.15 13.20 6.60
N TYR A 55 -3.92 13.09 7.08
CA TYR A 55 -3.12 11.88 6.95
C TYR A 55 -3.53 10.91 8.06
N TYR A 56 -3.83 9.66 7.76
CA TYR A 56 -4.30 8.68 8.73
C TYR A 56 -3.38 7.47 8.84
N GLN A 57 -3.15 7.04 10.07
CA GLN A 57 -2.56 5.74 10.41
C GLN A 57 -3.67 4.83 10.92
N LEU A 58 -3.92 3.73 10.24
CA LEU A 58 -4.97 2.82 10.63
C LEU A 58 -4.57 1.36 10.42
N HIS A 59 -5.22 0.49 11.17
CA HIS A 59 -5.02 -0.94 11.01
C HIS A 59 -5.76 -1.44 9.76
N ARG A 60 -5.02 -2.12 8.86
CA ARG A 60 -5.56 -2.53 7.55
C ARG A 60 -6.82 -3.39 7.66
N ALA A 61 -6.86 -4.32 8.64
CA ALA A 61 -8.03 -5.20 8.77
C ALA A 61 -9.29 -4.43 9.17
N ASP A 62 -9.16 -3.34 9.94
CA ASP A 62 -10.29 -2.52 10.34
C ASP A 62 -10.87 -1.74 9.14
N LEU A 63 -10.01 -1.21 8.27
CA LEU A 63 -10.45 -0.61 7.01
C LEU A 63 -11.16 -1.63 6.12
N MET A 64 -10.60 -2.83 5.98
CA MET A 64 -11.23 -3.90 5.20
C MET A 64 -12.60 -4.29 5.76
N ALA A 65 -12.71 -4.39 7.09
CA ALA A 65 -13.99 -4.67 7.74
C ALA A 65 -15.03 -3.58 7.47
N ALA A 66 -14.64 -2.31 7.58
CA ALA A 66 -15.52 -1.17 7.29
C ALA A 66 -15.97 -1.13 5.82
N LEU A 67 -15.08 -1.41 4.87
CA LEU A 67 -15.42 -1.51 3.46
C LEU A 67 -16.38 -2.67 3.17
N ILE A 68 -16.15 -3.85 3.77
CA ILE A 68 -17.02 -5.02 3.62
C ILE A 68 -18.39 -4.76 4.25
N ASP A 69 -18.44 -4.10 5.40
CA ASP A 69 -19.70 -3.75 6.06
C ASP A 69 -20.54 -2.82 5.17
N GLN A 70 -19.90 -1.81 4.59
CA GLN A 70 -20.57 -0.87 3.71
C GLN A 70 -21.00 -1.49 2.37
N PHE A 71 -20.18 -2.37 1.79
CA PHE A 71 -20.52 -3.08 0.55
C PHE A 71 -21.58 -4.17 0.78
N GLY A 72 -21.60 -4.77 1.96
CA GLY A 72 -22.44 -5.89 2.35
C GLY A 72 -21.80 -7.23 2.00
N ILE A 73 -21.52 -8.04 3.04
CA ILE A 73 -20.89 -9.37 2.89
C ILE A 73 -21.69 -10.30 1.97
N GLY A 74 -23.02 -10.11 1.87
CA GLY A 74 -23.89 -10.88 0.97
C GLY A 74 -23.59 -10.69 -0.52
N ASN A 75 -22.88 -9.63 -0.88
CA ASN A 75 -22.40 -9.35 -2.24
C ASN A 75 -21.01 -9.96 -2.51
N CYS A 76 -20.40 -10.61 -1.50
CA CYS A 76 -19.08 -11.22 -1.61
C CYS A 76 -19.19 -12.74 -1.78
N SER A 77 -18.58 -13.28 -2.83
CA SER A 77 -18.41 -14.72 -3.01
C SER A 77 -16.98 -15.10 -2.65
N LEU A 78 -16.78 -15.59 -1.42
CA LEU A 78 -15.47 -16.00 -0.93
C LEU A 78 -15.07 -17.40 -1.42
N GLY A 79 -13.77 -17.73 -1.40
CA GLY A 79 -13.24 -19.01 -1.83
C GLY A 79 -13.34 -19.25 -3.34
N LYS A 80 -13.47 -18.18 -4.14
CA LYS A 80 -13.51 -18.21 -5.60
C LYS A 80 -12.16 -17.76 -6.17
N ASP A 81 -11.33 -18.74 -6.47
CA ASP A 81 -10.01 -18.52 -7.07
C ASP A 81 -10.16 -18.52 -8.60
N LEU A 82 -9.97 -17.36 -9.23
CA LEU A 82 -10.15 -17.20 -10.67
C LEU A 82 -9.03 -17.93 -11.43
N LYS A 83 -9.42 -18.80 -12.35
CA LYS A 83 -8.50 -19.57 -13.21
C LYS A 83 -8.44 -19.00 -14.62
N ASN A 84 -9.58 -18.56 -15.15
CA ASN A 84 -9.68 -18.06 -16.52
C ASN A 84 -10.81 -17.06 -16.66
N CYS A 85 -10.68 -16.15 -17.62
CA CYS A 85 -11.76 -15.26 -18.06
C CYS A 85 -11.73 -15.09 -19.58
N THR A 86 -12.91 -15.00 -20.17
CA THR A 86 -13.08 -14.73 -21.61
C THR A 86 -14.25 -13.76 -21.81
N GLN A 87 -14.20 -12.97 -22.88
CA GLN A 87 -15.31 -12.12 -23.27
C GLN A 87 -15.94 -12.66 -24.55
N ASP A 88 -17.28 -12.78 -24.57
CA ASP A 88 -18.08 -13.09 -25.73
C ASP A 88 -19.21 -12.05 -25.87
N GLY A 89 -19.05 -11.19 -26.87
CA GLY A 89 -19.96 -10.04 -27.04
C GLY A 89 -19.99 -9.16 -25.79
N ASP A 90 -21.17 -9.02 -25.20
CA ASP A 90 -21.43 -8.19 -24.04
C ASP A 90 -21.24 -8.92 -22.69
N THR A 91 -20.80 -10.18 -22.71
CA THR A 91 -20.69 -11.01 -21.52
C THR A 91 -19.24 -11.39 -21.24
N VAL A 92 -18.80 -11.23 -20.01
CA VAL A 92 -17.55 -11.76 -19.49
C VAL A 92 -17.83 -13.06 -18.74
N ASN A 93 -17.20 -14.15 -19.18
CA ASN A 93 -17.30 -15.47 -18.59
C ASN A 93 -16.11 -15.72 -17.67
N LEU A 94 -16.37 -16.20 -16.45
CA LEU A 94 -15.39 -16.47 -15.41
C LEU A 94 -15.38 -17.97 -15.09
N GLU A 95 -14.19 -18.56 -15.00
CA GLU A 95 -13.96 -19.93 -14.56
C GLU A 95 -13.12 -19.95 -13.30
N PHE A 96 -13.55 -20.66 -12.29
CA PHE A 96 -12.87 -20.76 -11.01
C PHE A 96 -12.17 -22.11 -10.83
N ALA A 97 -11.15 -22.14 -9.94
CA ALA A 97 -10.36 -23.33 -9.69
C ALA A 97 -11.19 -24.49 -9.09
N ASP A 98 -12.32 -24.19 -8.41
CA ASP A 98 -13.27 -25.19 -7.88
C ASP A 98 -14.17 -25.81 -8.96
N GLY A 99 -14.00 -25.43 -10.23
CA GLY A 99 -14.81 -25.89 -11.37
C GLY A 99 -16.13 -25.14 -11.54
N SER A 100 -16.47 -24.19 -10.68
CA SER A 100 -17.64 -23.33 -10.87
C SER A 100 -17.36 -22.22 -11.88
N SER A 101 -18.41 -21.59 -12.39
CA SER A 101 -18.33 -20.46 -13.32
C SER A 101 -19.31 -19.37 -12.95
N ALA A 102 -19.05 -18.15 -13.46
CA ALA A 102 -19.96 -17.02 -13.35
C ALA A 102 -19.93 -16.20 -14.64
N GLN A 103 -20.95 -15.35 -14.80
CA GLN A 103 -21.03 -14.38 -15.88
C GLN A 103 -21.22 -12.98 -15.31
N ALA A 104 -20.65 -12.00 -15.97
CA ALA A 104 -20.74 -10.58 -15.61
C ALA A 104 -20.79 -9.70 -16.86
N ASP A 105 -21.36 -8.50 -16.71
CA ASP A 105 -21.32 -7.49 -17.76
C ASP A 105 -19.93 -6.82 -17.84
N VAL A 106 -19.19 -6.80 -16.73
CA VAL A 106 -17.86 -6.21 -16.62
C VAL A 106 -17.03 -6.98 -15.58
N LEU A 107 -15.75 -7.15 -15.84
CA LEU A 107 -14.78 -7.67 -14.87
C LEU A 107 -13.77 -6.58 -14.51
N ILE A 108 -13.69 -6.26 -13.22
CA ILE A 108 -12.60 -5.44 -12.66
C ILE A 108 -11.69 -6.36 -11.85
N ALA A 109 -10.51 -6.60 -12.36
CA ALA A 109 -9.54 -7.48 -11.72
C ALA A 109 -8.67 -6.69 -10.73
N ALA A 110 -8.87 -6.95 -9.46
CA ALA A 110 -8.08 -6.42 -8.34
C ALA A 110 -7.34 -7.57 -7.61
N ASP A 111 -6.87 -8.55 -8.39
CA ASP A 111 -6.30 -9.83 -7.94
C ASP A 111 -4.78 -9.74 -7.65
N GLY A 112 -4.26 -8.52 -7.55
CA GLY A 112 -2.95 -8.22 -6.96
C GLY A 112 -1.75 -8.46 -7.88
N LEU A 113 -0.56 -8.45 -7.30
CA LEU A 113 0.74 -8.55 -8.00
C LEU A 113 0.82 -9.75 -8.97
N ARG A 114 0.20 -10.87 -8.60
CA ARG A 114 0.18 -12.12 -9.39
C ARG A 114 -1.12 -12.29 -10.16
N SER A 115 -1.69 -11.22 -10.62
CA SER A 115 -2.96 -11.17 -11.35
C SER A 115 -3.01 -12.15 -12.50
N VAL A 116 -3.94 -13.09 -12.40
CA VAL A 116 -4.27 -14.03 -13.48
C VAL A 116 -4.86 -13.29 -14.68
N VAL A 117 -5.70 -12.30 -14.42
CA VAL A 117 -6.34 -11.50 -15.47
C VAL A 117 -5.32 -10.67 -16.24
N ARG A 118 -4.33 -10.08 -15.57
CA ARG A 118 -3.23 -9.36 -16.21
C ARG A 118 -2.48 -10.27 -17.22
N ASP A 119 -2.14 -11.48 -16.77
CA ASP A 119 -1.36 -12.40 -17.58
C ASP A 119 -2.20 -12.94 -18.76
N ILE A 120 -3.52 -13.11 -18.61
CA ILE A 120 -4.45 -13.45 -19.71
C ILE A 120 -4.54 -12.32 -20.74
N LEU A 121 -4.65 -11.06 -20.29
CA LEU A 121 -4.90 -9.93 -21.18
C LEU A 121 -3.65 -9.43 -21.91
N PHE A 122 -2.48 -9.50 -21.28
CA PHE A 122 -1.32 -8.71 -21.72
C PHE A 122 -0.03 -9.53 -21.93
N ASP A 123 -0.03 -10.84 -21.66
CA ASP A 123 1.16 -11.72 -21.81
C ASP A 123 2.42 -11.06 -21.21
N THR A 124 2.33 -10.61 -19.96
CA THR A 124 3.41 -9.86 -19.32
C THR A 124 4.41 -10.77 -18.62
N PRO A 125 5.69 -10.36 -18.51
CA PRO A 125 6.67 -11.12 -17.74
C PRO A 125 6.24 -11.33 -16.29
N ALA A 126 6.66 -12.45 -15.70
CA ALA A 126 6.45 -12.70 -14.27
C ALA A 126 7.05 -11.59 -13.40
N PRO A 127 6.52 -11.37 -12.16
CA PRO A 127 7.11 -10.43 -11.23
C PRO A 127 8.58 -10.79 -10.93
N VAL A 128 9.43 -9.77 -10.84
CA VAL A 128 10.87 -9.92 -10.54
C VAL A 128 11.11 -9.55 -9.09
N PHE A 129 11.89 -10.36 -8.36
CA PHE A 129 12.31 -10.04 -7.01
C PHE A 129 13.17 -8.77 -6.99
N SER A 130 12.85 -7.84 -6.08
CA SER A 130 13.49 -6.52 -6.03
C SER A 130 14.83 -6.49 -5.31
N GLY A 131 15.27 -7.61 -4.71
CA GLY A 131 16.39 -7.61 -3.77
C GLY A 131 16.02 -7.12 -2.36
N HIS A 132 14.73 -6.89 -2.08
CA HIS A 132 14.26 -6.39 -0.81
C HIS A 132 13.23 -7.32 -0.17
N MET A 133 13.29 -7.43 1.13
CA MET A 133 12.38 -8.21 1.96
C MET A 133 11.73 -7.32 3.02
N ALA A 134 10.45 -7.55 3.27
CA ALA A 134 9.71 -6.89 4.32
C ALA A 134 9.44 -7.82 5.49
N TRP A 135 9.55 -7.28 6.70
CA TRP A 135 9.17 -7.89 7.96
C TRP A 135 8.03 -7.10 8.59
N ARG A 136 7.15 -7.78 9.27
CA ARG A 136 6.02 -7.14 9.94
C ARG A 136 5.69 -7.80 11.26
N GLY A 137 5.38 -6.94 12.25
CA GLY A 137 4.81 -7.34 13.51
C GLY A 137 3.81 -6.29 14.02
N LEU A 138 2.90 -6.73 14.86
CA LEU A 138 2.02 -5.88 15.67
C LEU A 138 2.36 -6.11 17.13
N VAL A 139 2.58 -5.03 17.86
CA VAL A 139 2.95 -5.08 19.28
C VAL A 139 1.84 -4.42 20.11
N PRO A 140 1.29 -5.08 21.14
CA PRO A 140 0.44 -4.43 22.12
C PRO A 140 1.20 -3.27 22.77
N ALA A 141 0.62 -2.06 22.77
CA ALA A 141 1.30 -0.86 23.25
C ALA A 141 1.70 -0.96 24.73
N GLU A 142 0.96 -1.74 25.54
CA GLU A 142 1.27 -2.02 26.93
C GLU A 142 2.63 -2.73 27.17
N LYS A 143 3.20 -3.34 26.10
CA LYS A 143 4.52 -3.98 26.15
C LYS A 143 5.66 -3.03 25.82
N LEU A 144 5.34 -1.80 25.46
CA LEU A 144 6.29 -0.77 25.01
C LEU A 144 6.23 0.45 25.93
N GLY A 145 7.24 1.30 25.84
CA GLY A 145 7.24 2.58 26.53
C GLY A 145 6.31 3.61 25.88
N PRO A 146 5.97 4.71 26.57
CA PRO A 146 5.07 5.75 26.05
C PRO A 146 5.60 6.46 24.80
N GLU A 147 6.88 6.38 24.51
CA GLU A 147 7.52 6.93 23.31
C GLU A 147 7.05 6.26 22.02
N TYR A 148 6.48 5.05 22.07
CA TYR A 148 5.96 4.34 20.90
C TYR A 148 4.51 4.65 20.59
N THR A 149 3.80 5.23 21.53
CA THR A 149 2.39 5.61 21.39
C THR A 149 2.18 7.10 21.13
N GLN A 150 3.27 7.87 21.03
CA GLN A 150 3.21 9.22 20.52
C GLN A 150 2.65 9.19 19.09
N ARG A 151 1.85 10.19 18.75
CA ARG A 151 1.20 10.28 17.43
C ARG A 151 2.23 10.69 16.37
N GLU A 152 3.22 9.83 16.16
CA GLU A 152 4.33 10.01 15.24
C GLU A 152 4.47 8.79 14.33
N ASN A 153 5.03 9.02 13.14
CA ASN A 153 5.52 7.97 12.27
C ASN A 153 7.05 8.00 12.33
N ASN A 154 7.64 7.09 13.08
CA ASN A 154 9.08 7.01 13.25
C ASN A 154 9.68 6.05 12.23
N ASN A 155 10.61 6.53 11.42
CA ASN A 155 11.36 5.73 10.44
C ASN A 155 12.86 5.85 10.72
N SER A 156 13.47 4.78 11.19
CA SER A 156 14.91 4.68 11.40
C SER A 156 15.57 4.06 10.19
N LEU A 157 16.68 4.64 9.70
CA LEU A 157 17.32 4.28 8.44
C LEU A 157 18.81 4.00 8.62
N MET A 158 19.27 2.97 7.90
CA MET A 158 20.68 2.68 7.65
C MET A 158 20.83 2.17 6.21
N PRO A 159 22.02 2.22 5.62
CA PRO A 159 22.25 1.57 4.34
C PRO A 159 21.80 0.08 4.38
N GLY A 160 20.97 -0.30 3.43
CA GLY A 160 20.44 -1.66 3.31
C GLY A 160 19.22 -2.00 4.17
N SER A 161 18.83 -1.13 5.12
CA SER A 161 17.70 -1.45 6.01
C SER A 161 17.00 -0.21 6.55
N ASN A 162 15.70 -0.35 6.80
CA ASN A 162 14.96 0.63 7.60
C ASN A 162 13.91 -0.05 8.47
N CYS A 163 13.48 0.65 9.52
CA CYS A 163 12.42 0.21 10.41
C CYS A 163 11.46 1.35 10.69
N VAL A 164 10.18 1.11 10.42
CA VAL A 164 9.08 2.07 10.62
C VAL A 164 8.21 1.60 11.77
N THR A 165 7.95 2.50 12.72
CA THR A 165 7.05 2.25 13.84
C THR A 165 6.01 3.37 13.94
N TYR A 166 4.75 3.02 14.17
CA TYR A 166 3.67 3.97 14.42
C TYR A 166 2.49 3.33 15.14
N PRO A 167 1.76 4.08 15.97
CA PRO A 167 0.59 3.58 16.67
C PRO A 167 -0.62 3.43 15.72
N VAL A 168 -1.48 2.45 16.01
CA VAL A 168 -2.77 2.20 15.35
C VAL A 168 -3.83 1.82 16.39
N ARG A 169 -5.10 1.83 16.01
CA ARG A 169 -6.24 1.52 16.89
C ARG A 169 -6.29 2.36 18.15
N GLY A 170 -6.30 3.69 18.00
CA GLY A 170 -6.32 4.56 19.19
C GLY A 170 -5.13 4.35 20.13
N GLU A 171 -3.98 4.02 19.57
CA GLU A 171 -2.73 3.78 20.33
C GLU A 171 -2.69 2.45 21.12
N GLU A 172 -3.63 1.53 20.90
CA GLU A 172 -3.62 0.21 21.53
C GLU A 172 -2.54 -0.71 20.98
N LEU A 173 -2.19 -0.54 19.70
CA LEU A 173 -1.19 -1.34 19.01
C LEU A 173 -0.13 -0.45 18.36
N VAL A 174 1.10 -0.94 18.32
CA VAL A 174 2.18 -0.36 17.51
C VAL A 174 2.44 -1.27 16.32
N ASN A 175 2.32 -0.71 15.12
CA ASN A 175 2.69 -1.39 13.89
C ASN A 175 4.20 -1.25 13.68
N VAL A 176 4.86 -2.37 13.41
CA VAL A 176 6.30 -2.43 13.12
C VAL A 176 6.48 -3.01 11.72
N VAL A 177 7.13 -2.25 10.85
CA VAL A 177 7.51 -2.70 9.50
C VAL A 177 8.99 -2.45 9.32
N ALA A 178 9.74 -3.50 9.06
CA ALA A 178 11.14 -3.41 8.76
C ALA A 178 11.40 -3.89 7.32
N LEU A 179 12.31 -3.20 6.62
CA LEU A 179 12.74 -3.56 5.27
C LEU A 179 14.24 -3.83 5.30
N THR A 180 14.64 -4.92 4.66
CA THR A 180 16.05 -5.35 4.57
C THR A 180 16.36 -5.78 3.15
N GLN A 181 17.63 -5.69 2.77
CA GLN A 181 18.12 -6.32 1.55
C GLN A 181 18.21 -7.84 1.72
N ALA A 182 17.99 -8.57 0.63
CA ALA A 182 18.15 -10.01 0.55
C ALA A 182 18.68 -10.39 -0.83
N ASP A 183 19.58 -11.38 -0.89
CA ASP A 183 20.21 -11.81 -2.14
C ASP A 183 19.23 -12.58 -3.03
N ASP A 184 18.33 -13.36 -2.42
CA ASP A 184 17.31 -14.13 -3.10
C ASP A 184 16.01 -14.25 -2.28
N TRP A 185 14.94 -14.67 -2.93
CA TRP A 185 13.66 -14.99 -2.31
C TRP A 185 12.97 -16.11 -3.08
N VAL A 186 12.78 -17.25 -2.42
CA VAL A 186 12.16 -18.45 -3.04
C VAL A 186 10.81 -18.82 -2.42
N GLU A 187 10.45 -18.26 -1.27
CA GLU A 187 9.19 -18.59 -0.59
C GLU A 187 8.02 -17.83 -1.24
N GLU A 188 6.88 -18.51 -1.41
CA GLU A 188 5.66 -17.87 -1.92
C GLU A 188 4.76 -17.43 -0.76
N GLY A 189 4.15 -16.25 -0.89
CA GLY A 189 3.15 -15.73 0.05
C GLY A 189 3.44 -14.33 0.58
N TRP A 190 2.38 -13.72 1.13
CA TRP A 190 2.39 -12.39 1.73
C TRP A 190 2.65 -12.40 3.24
N ALA A 191 2.71 -13.57 3.86
CA ALA A 191 2.82 -13.72 5.30
C ALA A 191 3.49 -15.05 5.63
N VAL A 192 4.74 -15.19 5.27
CA VAL A 192 5.56 -16.35 5.67
C VAL A 192 5.96 -16.13 7.12
N LYS A 193 5.63 -17.09 8.00
CA LYS A 193 6.09 -17.04 9.40
C LYS A 193 7.61 -17.08 9.44
N ALA A 194 8.20 -16.23 10.25
CA ALA A 194 9.64 -16.11 10.39
C ALA A 194 10.09 -16.25 11.85
N GLN A 195 11.38 -16.55 12.04
CA GLN A 195 11.98 -16.60 13.35
C GLN A 195 12.36 -15.19 13.81
N LYS A 196 11.95 -14.79 15.02
CA LYS A 196 12.31 -13.47 15.59
C LYS A 196 13.82 -13.27 15.65
N ALA A 197 14.58 -14.33 15.96
CA ALA A 197 16.04 -14.26 16.02
C ALA A 197 16.66 -13.83 14.67
N GLU A 198 16.09 -14.29 13.55
CA GLU A 198 16.52 -13.87 12.21
C GLU A 198 16.23 -12.37 11.98
N LEU A 199 15.02 -11.91 12.31
CA LEU A 199 14.69 -10.48 12.26
C LEU A 199 15.68 -9.65 13.08
N LEU A 200 15.91 -10.00 14.33
CA LEU A 200 16.80 -9.27 15.24
C LEU A 200 18.26 -9.21 14.74
N SER A 201 18.75 -10.25 14.05
CA SER A 201 20.10 -10.27 13.51
C SER A 201 20.34 -9.18 12.44
N HIS A 202 19.32 -8.80 11.68
CA HIS A 202 19.41 -7.70 10.70
C HIS A 202 19.53 -6.31 11.36
N PHE A 203 19.14 -6.20 12.63
CA PHE A 203 19.08 -4.92 13.38
C PHE A 203 20.05 -4.93 14.58
N GLU A 204 21.08 -5.76 14.55
CA GLU A 204 22.13 -5.75 15.56
C GLU A 204 22.86 -4.42 15.56
N GLY A 205 23.05 -3.83 16.77
CA GLY A 205 23.70 -2.53 16.94
C GLY A 205 22.82 -1.31 16.59
N TRP A 206 21.56 -1.52 16.27
CA TRP A 206 20.63 -0.38 16.11
C TRP A 206 20.24 0.22 17.47
N ASN A 207 19.68 1.42 17.44
CA ASN A 207 19.25 2.14 18.63
C ASN A 207 18.16 1.40 19.43
N ASP A 208 18.00 1.77 20.69
CA ASP A 208 17.11 1.07 21.62
C ASP A 208 15.63 1.17 21.23
N HIS A 209 15.20 2.26 20.56
CA HIS A 209 13.82 2.37 20.06
C HIS A 209 13.51 1.29 19.03
N VAL A 210 14.36 1.10 18.01
CA VAL A 210 14.16 0.06 17.00
C VAL A 210 14.22 -1.33 17.64
N ARG A 211 15.26 -1.60 18.43
CA ARG A 211 15.44 -2.91 19.05
C ARG A 211 14.29 -3.24 20.00
N GLY A 212 13.88 -2.31 20.84
CA GLY A 212 12.74 -2.49 21.75
C GLY A 212 11.45 -2.84 21.02
N ALA A 213 11.15 -2.15 19.91
CA ALA A 213 9.98 -2.47 19.08
C ALA A 213 10.04 -3.88 18.50
N LEU A 214 11.19 -4.28 17.93
CA LEU A 214 11.38 -5.60 17.31
C LEU A 214 11.36 -6.74 18.35
N GLU A 215 11.99 -6.56 19.49
CA GLU A 215 12.01 -7.53 20.60
C GLU A 215 10.62 -7.75 21.20
N ALA A 216 9.78 -6.71 21.24
CA ALA A 216 8.42 -6.77 21.78
C ALA A 216 7.40 -7.48 20.85
N ILE A 217 7.71 -7.71 19.57
CA ILE A 217 6.82 -8.48 18.68
C ILE A 217 6.66 -9.90 19.27
N PRO A 218 5.43 -10.45 19.41
CA PRO A 218 5.24 -11.84 19.85
C PRO A 218 5.96 -12.83 18.91
N ASP A 219 6.55 -13.88 19.45
CA ASP A 219 7.37 -14.83 18.68
C ASP A 219 6.60 -15.54 17.55
N ASP A 220 5.31 -15.72 17.72
CA ASP A 220 4.41 -16.34 16.74
C ASP A 220 3.78 -15.35 15.76
N ALA A 221 4.08 -14.04 15.91
CA ALA A 221 3.52 -12.93 15.13
C ALA A 221 4.57 -12.21 14.27
N VAL A 222 5.72 -12.80 14.03
CA VAL A 222 6.72 -12.31 13.08
C VAL A 222 6.44 -12.88 11.70
N TYR A 223 6.23 -12.01 10.72
CA TYR A 223 5.99 -12.38 9.33
C TYR A 223 6.99 -11.69 8.42
N ARG A 224 7.34 -12.36 7.31
CA ARG A 224 8.18 -11.80 6.25
C ARG A 224 7.65 -12.14 4.87
N TRP A 225 8.03 -11.35 3.88
CA TRP A 225 7.78 -11.62 2.46
C TRP A 225 8.75 -10.87 1.56
N GLY A 226 9.05 -11.46 0.40
CA GLY A 226 9.82 -10.80 -0.65
C GLY A 226 9.01 -9.71 -1.34
N LEU A 227 9.68 -8.63 -1.72
CA LEU A 227 9.10 -7.54 -2.49
C LEU A 227 9.43 -7.74 -3.98
N PHE A 228 8.41 -7.60 -4.82
CA PHE A 228 8.51 -7.87 -6.25
C PHE A 228 8.12 -6.67 -7.08
N LEU A 229 8.69 -6.59 -8.25
CA LEU A 229 8.49 -5.54 -9.25
C LEU A 229 7.78 -6.10 -10.48
N ARG A 230 6.98 -5.27 -11.11
CA ARG A 230 6.53 -5.43 -12.51
C ARG A 230 6.69 -4.09 -13.21
N GLU A 231 6.95 -4.12 -14.51
CA GLU A 231 6.98 -2.90 -15.31
C GLU A 231 5.58 -2.27 -15.44
N PRO A 232 5.49 -0.94 -15.50
CA PRO A 232 4.24 -0.24 -15.77
C PRO A 232 3.60 -0.72 -17.09
N LEU A 233 2.27 -0.85 -17.07
CA LEU A 233 1.49 -1.19 -18.27
C LEU A 233 1.07 0.08 -19.02
N GLU A 234 1.06 0.00 -20.36
CA GLU A 234 0.54 1.05 -21.23
C GLU A 234 -0.99 0.96 -21.41
N ARG A 235 -1.58 -0.18 -21.06
CA ARG A 235 -3.03 -0.44 -21.13
C ARG A 235 -3.48 -1.24 -19.92
N TRP A 236 -4.69 -0.91 -19.43
CA TRP A 236 -5.32 -1.61 -18.30
C TRP A 236 -6.64 -2.27 -18.66
N ALA A 237 -7.23 -1.90 -19.79
CA ALA A 237 -8.53 -2.39 -20.19
C ALA A 237 -8.52 -3.01 -21.58
N VAL A 238 -9.30 -4.09 -21.75
CA VAL A 238 -9.59 -4.74 -23.02
C VAL A 238 -11.08 -5.08 -23.03
N GLY A 239 -11.85 -4.43 -23.91
CA GLY A 239 -13.30 -4.60 -23.94
C GLY A 239 -13.95 -4.28 -22.59
N ARG A 240 -14.56 -5.30 -21.97
CA ARG A 240 -15.27 -5.21 -20.69
C ARG A 240 -14.46 -5.71 -19.50
N ILE A 241 -13.16 -5.85 -19.64
CA ILE A 241 -12.25 -6.31 -18.59
C ILE A 241 -11.20 -5.25 -18.32
N ALA A 242 -11.00 -4.87 -17.06
CA ALA A 242 -9.96 -3.92 -16.66
C ALA A 242 -9.24 -4.38 -15.38
N LEU A 243 -7.98 -3.92 -15.23
CA LEU A 243 -7.17 -4.10 -14.04
C LEU A 243 -7.32 -2.90 -13.09
N LEU A 244 -7.15 -3.15 -11.77
CA LEU A 244 -7.19 -2.15 -10.72
C LEU A 244 -6.14 -2.46 -9.64
N GLY A 245 -5.53 -1.43 -9.06
CA GLY A 245 -4.60 -1.58 -7.95
C GLY A 245 -3.35 -2.39 -8.32
N ASP A 246 -2.90 -3.26 -7.42
CA ASP A 246 -1.67 -4.05 -7.63
C ASP A 246 -1.72 -5.00 -8.83
N ALA A 247 -2.90 -5.30 -9.37
CA ALA A 247 -3.02 -6.02 -10.65
C ALA A 247 -2.51 -5.17 -11.83
N ALA A 248 -2.75 -3.86 -11.77
CA ALA A 248 -2.33 -2.90 -12.79
C ALA A 248 -0.93 -2.33 -12.53
N HIS A 249 -0.66 -1.86 -11.31
CA HIS A 249 0.51 -1.07 -10.96
C HIS A 249 1.13 -1.45 -9.59
N PRO A 250 1.56 -2.70 -9.39
CA PRO A 250 2.20 -3.10 -8.16
C PRO A 250 3.46 -2.26 -7.91
N MET A 251 3.66 -1.82 -6.67
CA MET A 251 4.77 -0.95 -6.32
C MET A 251 5.39 -1.30 -4.98
N LEU A 252 6.66 -0.97 -4.81
CA LEU A 252 7.37 -1.13 -3.54
C LEU A 252 6.82 -0.17 -2.47
N PRO A 253 6.93 -0.49 -1.17
CA PRO A 253 6.23 0.25 -0.10
C PRO A 253 6.88 1.59 0.30
N TYR A 254 7.95 2.00 -0.36
CA TYR A 254 8.82 3.11 0.07
C TYR A 254 8.16 4.49 0.10
N MET A 255 7.07 4.70 -0.64
CA MET A 255 6.28 5.93 -0.59
C MET A 255 4.89 5.73 0.02
N GLY A 256 4.58 4.53 0.52
CA GLY A 256 3.28 4.22 1.14
C GLY A 256 2.06 4.41 0.23
N GLN A 257 2.24 4.40 -1.10
CA GLN A 257 1.19 4.78 -2.06
C GLN A 257 0.39 3.62 -2.66
N GLY A 258 0.78 2.35 -2.47
CA GLY A 258 0.10 1.22 -3.12
C GLY A 258 -1.39 1.17 -2.84
N ALA A 259 -1.78 1.10 -1.56
CA ALA A 259 -3.19 1.12 -1.17
C ALA A 259 -3.89 2.45 -1.51
N SER A 260 -3.18 3.58 -1.37
CA SER A 260 -3.71 4.90 -1.70
C SER A 260 -4.04 5.00 -3.19
N CYS A 261 -3.15 4.54 -4.06
CA CYS A 261 -3.37 4.51 -5.51
C CYS A 261 -4.55 3.62 -5.91
N ALA A 262 -4.70 2.45 -5.26
CA ALA A 262 -5.84 1.55 -5.50
C ALA A 262 -7.19 2.17 -5.07
N ILE A 263 -7.21 2.98 -4.00
CA ILE A 263 -8.40 3.71 -3.57
C ILE A 263 -8.72 4.84 -4.56
N GLU A 264 -7.70 5.58 -5.04
CA GLU A 264 -7.87 6.53 -6.13
C GLU A 264 -8.50 5.86 -7.35
N ASP A 265 -8.01 4.68 -7.73
CA ASP A 265 -8.53 3.90 -8.87
C ASP A 265 -10.01 3.58 -8.70
N GLY A 266 -10.40 3.01 -7.55
CA GLY A 266 -11.79 2.65 -7.27
C GLY A 266 -12.72 3.86 -7.31
N THR A 267 -12.29 4.99 -6.74
CA THR A 267 -13.04 6.25 -6.74
C THR A 267 -13.23 6.78 -8.17
N VAL A 268 -12.15 6.84 -8.95
CA VAL A 268 -12.18 7.32 -10.34
C VAL A 268 -13.00 6.38 -11.22
N LEU A 269 -12.85 5.07 -11.06
CA LEU A 269 -13.60 4.06 -11.83
C LEU A 269 -15.11 4.20 -11.61
N GLY A 270 -15.57 4.35 -10.36
CA GLY A 270 -16.97 4.58 -10.04
C GLY A 270 -17.54 5.82 -10.74
N ARG A 271 -16.75 6.91 -10.78
CA ARG A 271 -17.12 8.14 -11.49
C ARG A 271 -17.17 7.94 -13.01
N CYS A 272 -16.28 7.12 -13.57
CA CYS A 272 -16.28 6.80 -15.00
C CYS A 272 -17.57 6.07 -15.41
N PHE A 273 -18.00 5.09 -14.61
CA PHE A 273 -19.29 4.41 -14.84
C PHE A 273 -20.50 5.33 -14.72
N ALA A 274 -20.45 6.32 -13.81
CA ALA A 274 -21.53 7.30 -13.69
C ALA A 274 -21.60 8.29 -14.87
N LYS A 275 -20.52 8.43 -15.66
CA LYS A 275 -20.40 9.39 -16.77
C LYS A 275 -20.60 8.76 -18.14
N ALA A 276 -20.23 7.51 -18.30
CA ALA A 276 -20.20 6.83 -19.60
C ALA A 276 -21.54 6.20 -19.97
N ASP A 277 -21.79 6.08 -21.26
CA ASP A 277 -22.99 5.43 -21.80
C ASP A 277 -22.85 3.90 -21.92
N THR A 278 -21.61 3.40 -22.01
CA THR A 278 -21.30 1.95 -22.10
C THR A 278 -20.16 1.56 -21.15
N PRO A 279 -20.12 0.30 -20.72
CA PRO A 279 -19.01 -0.19 -19.90
C PRO A 279 -17.64 0.00 -20.54
N GLU A 280 -17.50 -0.27 -21.81
CA GLU A 280 -16.24 -0.12 -22.55
C GLU A 280 -15.77 1.34 -22.55
N GLN A 281 -16.70 2.28 -22.73
CA GLN A 281 -16.40 3.71 -22.62
C GLN A 281 -15.96 4.09 -21.22
N ALA A 282 -16.62 3.56 -20.17
CA ALA A 282 -16.23 3.80 -18.78
C ALA A 282 -14.78 3.34 -18.52
N LEU A 283 -14.43 2.13 -18.97
CA LEU A 283 -13.10 1.55 -18.79
C LEU A 283 -12.03 2.30 -19.59
N GLU A 284 -12.37 2.81 -20.78
CA GLU A 284 -11.45 3.63 -21.59
C GLU A 284 -11.18 4.99 -20.94
N ILE A 285 -12.20 5.65 -20.37
CA ILE A 285 -12.02 6.90 -19.60
C ILE A 285 -11.18 6.63 -18.37
N TYR A 286 -11.46 5.54 -17.63
CA TYR A 286 -10.74 5.14 -16.43
C TYR A 286 -9.25 4.97 -16.69
N GLN A 287 -8.87 4.12 -17.66
CA GLN A 287 -7.45 3.89 -17.93
C GLN A 287 -6.72 5.17 -18.37
N LYS A 288 -7.34 6.03 -19.18
CA LYS A 288 -6.76 7.32 -19.59
C LYS A 288 -6.54 8.26 -18.41
N ALA A 289 -7.47 8.29 -17.46
CA ALA A 289 -7.37 9.13 -16.29
C ALA A 289 -6.31 8.65 -15.27
N ARG A 290 -5.98 7.34 -15.27
CA ARG A 290 -5.19 6.72 -14.19
C ARG A 290 -3.79 6.28 -14.58
N ILE A 291 -3.55 5.82 -15.80
CA ILE A 291 -2.28 5.19 -16.20
C ILE A 291 -1.08 6.10 -15.92
N GLU A 292 -1.12 7.36 -16.34
CA GLU A 292 0.00 8.28 -16.17
C GLU A 292 0.32 8.50 -14.69
N ARG A 293 -0.70 8.79 -13.87
CA ARG A 293 -0.60 8.99 -12.42
C ARG A 293 -0.05 7.76 -11.71
N ALA A 294 -0.66 6.60 -11.93
CA ALA A 294 -0.27 5.37 -11.26
C ALA A 294 1.13 4.89 -11.69
N SER A 295 1.45 4.99 -12.98
CA SER A 295 2.80 4.68 -13.48
C SER A 295 3.88 5.62 -12.92
N PHE A 296 3.54 6.89 -12.69
CA PHE A 296 4.43 7.82 -11.99
C PHE A 296 4.67 7.36 -10.55
N LEU A 297 3.61 7.07 -9.78
CA LEU A 297 3.72 6.59 -8.40
C LEU A 297 4.49 5.27 -8.32
N GLN A 298 4.23 4.35 -9.24
CA GLN A 298 4.92 3.07 -9.33
C GLN A 298 6.43 3.25 -9.55
N ARG A 299 6.83 4.07 -10.53
CA ARG A 299 8.25 4.35 -10.78
C ARG A 299 8.94 5.02 -9.59
N GLU A 300 8.28 6.02 -8.98
CA GLU A 300 8.85 6.73 -7.83
C GLU A 300 8.97 5.83 -6.59
N SER A 301 7.96 5.00 -6.32
CA SER A 301 7.99 4.03 -5.22
C SER A 301 9.06 2.97 -5.45
N ASN A 302 9.19 2.46 -6.67
CA ASN A 302 10.19 1.44 -7.00
C ASN A 302 11.63 2.00 -6.90
N ALA A 303 11.87 3.22 -7.38
CA ALA A 303 13.15 3.90 -7.21
C ALA A 303 13.42 4.32 -5.75
N GLY A 304 12.39 4.38 -4.92
CA GLY A 304 12.49 4.73 -3.50
C GLY A 304 13.33 3.74 -2.69
N GLY A 305 13.29 2.45 -3.06
CA GLY A 305 14.09 1.41 -2.43
C GLY A 305 15.57 1.68 -2.52
N ASP A 306 16.07 1.83 -3.73
CA ASP A 306 17.47 2.12 -3.98
C ASP A 306 17.91 3.46 -3.36
N ARG A 307 17.04 4.48 -3.42
CA ARG A 307 17.33 5.79 -2.82
C ARG A 307 17.48 5.72 -1.29
N LEU A 308 16.52 5.10 -0.59
CA LEU A 308 16.52 5.07 0.86
C LEU A 308 17.55 4.10 1.43
N LEU A 309 17.70 2.92 0.81
CA LEU A 309 18.60 1.89 1.32
C LEU A 309 20.05 2.05 0.87
N ALA A 310 20.33 2.83 -0.18
CA ALA A 310 21.70 3.11 -0.61
C ALA A 310 22.28 4.42 -0.06
N MET A 311 21.41 5.31 0.48
CA MET A 311 21.86 6.64 0.92
C MET A 311 22.57 6.62 2.28
N ASN A 312 23.47 7.58 2.49
CA ASN A 312 23.92 7.92 3.82
C ASN A 312 22.74 8.58 4.59
N PRO A 313 22.33 8.09 5.76
CA PRO A 313 21.20 8.67 6.50
C PRO A 313 21.33 10.18 6.75
N TYR A 314 22.54 10.70 6.95
CA TYR A 314 22.79 12.14 7.14
C TYR A 314 22.42 12.99 5.92
N ASP A 315 22.34 12.41 4.73
CA ASP A 315 21.88 13.11 3.53
C ASP A 315 20.43 13.62 3.66
N LEU A 316 19.60 13.00 4.52
CA LEU A 316 18.25 13.48 4.83
C LEU A 316 18.24 14.86 5.48
N ARG A 317 19.27 15.18 6.27
CA ARG A 317 19.43 16.49 6.90
C ARG A 317 20.11 17.49 5.96
N ASP A 318 21.07 17.02 5.19
CA ASP A 318 22.06 17.88 4.54
C ASP A 318 21.73 18.14 3.05
N LYS A 319 20.79 17.39 2.46
CA LYS A 319 20.42 17.49 1.03
C LYS A 319 18.91 17.63 0.84
N PRO A 320 18.46 18.27 -0.26
CA PRO A 320 17.06 18.21 -0.66
C PRO A 320 16.59 16.76 -0.85
N ILE A 321 15.48 16.41 -0.26
CA ILE A 321 14.89 15.07 -0.38
C ILE A 321 13.75 15.05 -1.39
N LYS A 322 13.56 13.90 -2.01
CA LYS A 322 12.40 13.60 -2.85
C LYS A 322 11.44 12.74 -2.04
N ASN A 323 10.31 13.31 -1.66
CA ASN A 323 9.26 12.68 -0.87
C ASN A 323 7.87 13.01 -1.43
N GLU A 324 6.82 12.59 -0.76
CA GLU A 324 5.43 12.76 -1.17
C GLU A 324 5.03 14.23 -1.30
N ASP A 325 5.57 15.11 -0.44
CA ASP A 325 5.28 16.55 -0.47
C ASP A 325 6.00 17.23 -1.64
N THR A 326 7.29 16.94 -1.84
CA THR A 326 8.07 17.54 -2.94
C THR A 326 7.64 17.06 -4.32
N LEU A 327 6.92 15.94 -4.39
CA LEU A 327 6.31 15.38 -5.59
C LEU A 327 4.83 15.72 -5.76
N ASP A 328 4.28 16.53 -4.84
CA ASP A 328 2.87 16.96 -4.85
C ASP A 328 1.86 15.78 -4.93
N ILE A 329 2.20 14.66 -4.28
CA ILE A 329 1.40 13.43 -4.38
C ILE A 329 0.05 13.59 -3.68
N PHE A 330 0.02 14.28 -2.54
CA PHE A 330 -1.16 14.40 -1.69
C PHE A 330 -2.23 15.35 -2.24
N ALA A 331 -1.86 16.25 -3.16
CA ALA A 331 -2.78 17.20 -3.77
C ALA A 331 -3.74 16.57 -4.81
N TYR A 332 -3.51 15.32 -5.20
CA TYR A 332 -4.41 14.65 -6.13
C TYR A 332 -5.75 14.31 -5.46
N ASP A 333 -6.83 14.82 -6.03
CA ASP A 333 -8.20 14.55 -5.58
C ASP A 333 -8.93 13.63 -6.57
N PRO A 334 -9.14 12.33 -6.20
CA PRO A 334 -9.82 11.38 -7.07
C PRO A 334 -11.31 11.67 -7.25
N VAL A 335 -11.90 12.52 -6.40
CA VAL A 335 -13.33 12.88 -6.45
C VAL A 335 -13.60 14.00 -7.46
N THR A 336 -12.64 14.91 -7.66
CA THR A 336 -12.83 16.10 -8.52
C THR A 336 -11.97 16.10 -9.77
N VAL A 337 -10.98 15.22 -9.89
CA VAL A 337 -10.11 15.15 -11.08
C VAL A 337 -10.94 15.07 -12.37
N GLN A 338 -10.51 15.76 -13.41
CA GLN A 338 -11.19 15.77 -14.70
C GLN A 338 -11.10 14.39 -15.38
N LEU A 339 -12.25 13.89 -15.88
CA LEU A 339 -12.41 12.63 -16.61
C LEU A 339 -12.70 12.87 -18.08
#